data_8a5392972104f53b486f503aabc7f6c0
#
_entry.id   8a5392972104f53b486f503aabc7f6c0
#
_cell.length_a   1.000
_cell.length_b   1.000
_cell.length_c   1.000
_cell.angle_alpha   90.00
_cell.angle_beta   90.00
_cell.angle_gamma   90.00
#
_symmetry.space_group_name_H-M   'P 1'
#
loop_
_entity.id
_entity.type
_entity.pdbx_description
1 polymer ?
#
loop_
_entity_poly.entity_id
_entity_poly.type
_entity_poly.pdbx_seq_one_letter_code
_entity_poly.pdbx_strand_id
1 'polypeptide(L)'
;ITIEGAGMDHSTKGGSRDVSGRILREVFGKKPPYNVPYGFFLTEGAKMSSSKGIGATAREMNEFLAPEMLRYLMLSTPPKRAINFSPSENFMVKLFNDFDSVREGTFSDSAENESQTEIYRISELDTSENYIIPSFSLIKNLVQMPHIDVYSAARELKGDGLTELEGYRLSGR
;
A
#
# COMPACT_ATOMS: atom_id res chain seq x y z
N ILE A 1 -2.51 9.70 -25.55
CA ILE A 1 -2.21 9.71 -24.10
C ILE A 1 -2.36 11.13 -23.60
N THR A 2 -3.20 11.34 -22.59
CA THR A 2 -3.50 12.68 -22.03
C THR A 2 -2.79 12.95 -20.71
N ILE A 3 -2.54 11.89 -19.92
CA ILE A 3 -1.84 11.93 -18.64
C ILE A 3 -0.74 10.89 -18.65
N GLU A 4 0.41 11.23 -18.09
CA GLU A 4 1.56 10.34 -18.03
C GLU A 4 2.37 10.55 -16.74
N GLY A 5 2.66 9.46 -16.02
CA GLY A 5 3.53 9.49 -14.85
C GLY A 5 5.01 9.43 -15.23
N ALA A 6 5.84 10.14 -14.47
CA ALA A 6 7.29 10.04 -14.61
C ALA A 6 7.99 10.27 -13.26
N GLY A 7 9.10 9.59 -13.04
CA GLY A 7 9.94 9.86 -11.87
C GLY A 7 10.36 11.32 -11.80
N MET A 8 10.57 11.83 -10.58
CA MET A 8 10.93 13.24 -10.37
C MET A 8 12.20 13.65 -11.10
N ASP A 9 13.19 12.75 -11.21
CA ASP A 9 14.42 12.98 -11.98
C ASP A 9 14.18 13.25 -13.47
N HIS A 10 13.17 12.58 -14.05
CA HIS A 10 12.76 12.82 -15.44
C HIS A 10 11.88 14.05 -15.62
N SER A 11 11.25 14.51 -14.54
CA SER A 11 10.26 15.61 -14.53
C SER A 11 10.87 16.97 -14.22
N THR A 12 12.16 17.04 -13.87
CA THR A 12 12.88 18.27 -13.60
C THR A 12 13.24 18.99 -14.88
N LYS A 13 13.60 20.29 -14.78
CA LYS A 13 14.08 21.09 -15.92
C LYS A 13 15.30 20.43 -16.58
N GLY A 14 15.24 20.22 -17.88
CA GLY A 14 16.26 19.49 -18.64
C GLY A 14 16.12 17.97 -18.59
N GLY A 15 15.20 17.44 -17.79
CA GLY A 15 14.87 16.01 -17.79
C GLY A 15 14.12 15.57 -19.05
N SER A 16 13.97 14.26 -19.22
CA SER A 16 13.39 13.71 -20.47
C SER A 16 11.97 14.21 -20.75
N ARG A 17 11.18 14.48 -19.71
CA ARG A 17 9.81 15.03 -19.84
C ARG A 17 9.79 16.48 -20.29
N ASP A 18 10.69 17.30 -19.78
CA ASP A 18 10.83 18.69 -20.21
C ASP A 18 11.26 18.75 -21.68
N VAL A 19 12.30 18.00 -22.04
CA VAL A 19 12.84 17.95 -23.40
C VAL A 19 11.79 17.40 -24.39
N SER A 20 11.19 16.27 -24.12
CA SER A 20 10.17 15.66 -25.01
C SER A 20 8.93 16.57 -25.15
N GLY A 21 8.52 17.21 -24.06
CA GLY A 21 7.39 18.14 -24.08
C GLY A 21 7.67 19.38 -24.94
N ARG A 22 8.91 19.89 -24.93
CA ARG A 22 9.33 20.99 -25.82
C ARG A 22 9.36 20.55 -27.28
N ILE A 23 9.92 19.38 -27.57
CA ILE A 23 9.91 18.82 -28.93
C ILE A 23 8.49 18.67 -29.46
N LEU A 24 7.59 18.13 -28.66
CA LEU A 24 6.18 17.98 -29.05
C LEU A 24 5.53 19.32 -29.41
N ARG A 25 5.77 20.36 -28.61
CA ARG A 25 5.22 21.71 -28.91
C ARG A 25 5.89 22.39 -30.10
N GLU A 26 7.22 22.45 -30.11
CA GLU A 26 7.99 23.29 -31.01
C GLU A 26 8.17 22.64 -32.38
N VAL A 27 8.33 21.31 -32.45
CA VAL A 27 8.56 20.61 -33.72
C VAL A 27 7.27 20.03 -34.28
N PHE A 28 6.43 19.42 -33.44
CA PHE A 28 5.24 18.73 -33.90
C PHE A 28 3.93 19.51 -33.73
N GLY A 29 3.97 20.69 -33.11
CA GLY A 29 2.77 21.51 -32.85
C GLY A 29 1.72 20.81 -31.99
N LYS A 30 2.10 19.80 -31.19
CA LYS A 30 1.21 18.99 -30.38
C LYS A 30 1.31 19.35 -28.91
N LYS A 31 0.17 19.26 -28.20
CA LYS A 31 0.13 19.41 -26.75
C LYS A 31 0.77 18.16 -26.09
N PRO A 32 1.76 18.32 -25.22
CA PRO A 32 2.30 17.20 -24.46
C PRO A 32 1.28 16.65 -23.45
N PRO A 33 1.40 15.40 -23.02
CA PRO A 33 0.62 14.84 -21.93
C PRO A 33 0.80 15.65 -20.66
N TYR A 34 -0.23 15.66 -19.81
CA TYR A 34 -0.08 16.18 -18.45
C TYR A 34 0.86 15.27 -17.67
N ASN A 35 1.96 15.83 -17.17
CA ASN A 35 2.97 15.08 -16.44
C ASN A 35 2.61 15.00 -14.94
N VAL A 36 2.56 13.77 -14.39
CA VAL A 36 2.41 13.52 -12.96
C VAL A 36 3.75 13.04 -12.40
N PRO A 37 4.54 13.94 -11.79
CA PRO A 37 5.81 13.55 -11.19
C PRO A 37 5.58 12.71 -9.95
N TYR A 38 6.34 11.61 -9.79
CA TYR A 38 6.30 10.79 -8.60
C TYR A 38 7.68 10.60 -7.98
N GLY A 39 7.68 10.40 -6.66
CA GLY A 39 8.88 10.18 -5.85
C GLY A 39 9.46 8.78 -6.06
N PHE A 40 10.59 8.53 -5.41
CA PHE A 40 11.26 7.24 -5.47
C PHE A 40 10.61 6.23 -4.51
N PHE A 41 10.68 4.97 -4.89
CA PHE A 41 10.50 3.87 -3.97
C PHE A 41 11.88 3.47 -3.44
N LEU A 42 12.05 3.57 -2.13
CA LEU A 42 13.27 3.24 -1.41
C LEU A 42 13.06 1.96 -0.61
N THR A 43 14.08 1.14 -0.51
CA THR A 43 14.12 0.02 0.42
C THR A 43 15.26 0.29 1.41
N GLU A 44 14.90 0.43 2.67
CA GLU A 44 15.84 0.77 3.76
C GLU A 44 16.73 2.00 3.45
N GLY A 45 16.10 3.02 2.84
CA GLY A 45 16.78 4.26 2.45
C GLY A 45 17.55 4.19 1.14
N ALA A 46 17.73 3.02 0.55
CA ALA A 46 18.38 2.87 -0.74
C ALA A 46 17.38 2.96 -1.89
N LYS A 47 17.70 3.75 -2.94
CA LYS A 47 16.88 3.81 -4.16
C LYS A 47 16.88 2.45 -4.84
N MET A 48 15.70 1.92 -5.12
CA MET A 48 15.54 0.70 -5.92
C MET A 48 16.12 0.92 -7.32
N SER A 49 16.94 -0.02 -7.78
CA SER A 49 17.56 0.03 -9.09
C SER A 49 17.66 -1.37 -9.69
N SER A 50 16.82 -1.64 -10.69
CA SER A 50 16.80 -2.92 -11.40
C SER A 50 18.17 -3.25 -12.04
N SER A 51 18.88 -2.24 -12.55
CA SER A 51 20.20 -2.43 -13.17
C SER A 51 21.32 -2.76 -12.19
N LYS A 52 21.12 -2.46 -10.90
CA LYS A 52 22.09 -2.76 -9.82
C LYS A 52 21.66 -3.92 -8.94
N GLY A 53 20.51 -4.55 -9.21
CA GLY A 53 19.96 -5.62 -8.38
C GLY A 53 19.59 -5.15 -6.96
N ILE A 54 19.36 -3.85 -6.77
CA ILE A 54 18.98 -3.27 -5.48
C ILE A 54 17.48 -3.08 -5.44
N GLY A 55 16.82 -3.69 -4.47
CA GLY A 55 15.39 -3.55 -4.21
C GLY A 55 14.64 -4.87 -4.32
N ALA A 56 13.44 -4.89 -3.76
CA ALA A 56 12.52 -6.00 -3.87
C ALA A 56 11.57 -5.78 -5.05
N THR A 57 11.31 -6.82 -5.83
CA THR A 57 10.25 -6.80 -6.82
C THR A 57 8.88 -6.76 -6.12
N ALA A 58 7.83 -6.34 -6.83
CA ALA A 58 6.46 -6.39 -6.28
C ALA A 58 6.08 -7.82 -5.85
N ARG A 59 6.61 -8.86 -6.51
CA ARG A 59 6.41 -10.25 -6.12
C ARG A 59 7.04 -10.54 -4.75
N GLU A 60 8.30 -10.16 -4.56
CA GLU A 60 9.00 -10.35 -3.28
C GLU A 60 8.34 -9.54 -2.17
N MET A 61 7.85 -8.35 -2.47
CA MET A 61 7.10 -7.56 -1.48
C MET A 61 5.79 -8.23 -1.07
N ASN A 62 5.11 -8.92 -1.98
CA ASN A 62 3.90 -9.69 -1.68
C ASN A 62 4.15 -10.93 -0.79
N GLU A 63 5.39 -11.33 -0.59
CA GLU A 63 5.74 -12.35 0.41
C GLU A 63 5.65 -11.81 1.85
N PHE A 64 5.77 -10.49 2.02
CA PHE A 64 5.70 -9.80 3.31
C PHE A 64 4.40 -9.03 3.52
N LEU A 65 3.77 -8.57 2.44
CA LEU A 65 2.57 -7.75 2.46
C LEU A 65 1.47 -8.36 1.60
N ALA A 66 0.26 -8.41 2.13
CA ALA A 66 -0.90 -8.65 1.30
C ALA A 66 -0.99 -7.58 0.19
N PRO A 67 -1.49 -7.93 -1.01
CA PRO A 67 -1.58 -6.98 -2.13
C PRO A 67 -2.31 -5.68 -1.78
N GLU A 68 -3.35 -5.76 -0.95
CA GLU A 68 -4.12 -4.61 -0.45
C GLU A 68 -3.24 -3.65 0.36
N MET A 69 -2.37 -4.20 1.20
CA MET A 69 -1.44 -3.43 2.02
C MET A 69 -0.38 -2.73 1.18
N LEU A 70 0.12 -3.40 0.14
CA LEU A 70 1.06 -2.80 -0.80
C LEU A 70 0.40 -1.67 -1.59
N ARG A 71 -0.84 -1.87 -2.06
CA ARG A 71 -1.63 -0.83 -2.74
C ARG A 71 -1.89 0.36 -1.82
N TYR A 72 -2.29 0.10 -0.58
CA TYR A 72 -2.50 1.14 0.43
C TYR A 72 -1.22 1.94 0.70
N LEU A 73 -0.08 1.28 0.89
CA LEU A 73 1.21 1.95 1.08
C LEU A 73 1.54 2.90 -0.08
N MET A 74 1.27 2.47 -1.31
CA MET A 74 1.52 3.29 -2.50
C MET A 74 0.53 4.45 -2.64
N LEU A 75 -0.75 4.23 -2.37
CA LEU A 75 -1.81 5.22 -2.56
C LEU A 75 -1.89 6.23 -1.41
N SER A 76 -1.58 5.84 -0.18
CA SER A 76 -1.58 6.73 0.99
C SER A 76 -0.42 7.72 0.99
N THR A 77 0.62 7.47 0.19
CA THR A 77 1.76 8.36 0.08
C THR A 77 1.56 9.37 -1.05
N PRO A 78 1.64 10.68 -0.78
CA PRO A 78 1.53 11.70 -1.83
C PRO A 78 2.51 11.45 -2.97
N PRO A 79 2.12 11.61 -4.25
CA PRO A 79 2.94 11.21 -5.40
C PRO A 79 4.37 11.75 -5.39
N LYS A 80 4.58 13.00 -4.94
CA LYS A 80 5.92 13.62 -4.91
C LYS A 80 6.80 13.18 -3.74
N ARG A 81 6.25 12.44 -2.78
CA ARG A 81 7.00 11.94 -1.63
C ARG A 81 7.61 10.59 -1.95
N ALA A 82 8.84 10.36 -1.50
CA ALA A 82 9.44 9.04 -1.59
C ALA A 82 8.76 8.08 -0.59
N ILE A 83 8.51 6.86 -1.03
CA ILE A 83 8.08 5.75 -0.17
C ILE A 83 9.34 5.04 0.29
N ASN A 84 9.56 4.96 1.59
CA ASN A 84 10.67 4.20 2.15
C ASN A 84 10.14 2.94 2.83
N PHE A 85 10.15 1.85 2.11
CA PHE A 85 9.74 0.54 2.63
C PHE A 85 10.84 -0.06 3.49
N SER A 86 10.45 -0.61 4.64
CA SER A 86 11.33 -1.41 5.50
C SER A 86 10.56 -2.62 6.03
N PRO A 87 11.12 -3.83 5.97
CA PRO A 87 10.51 -5.01 6.58
C PRO A 87 10.65 -5.03 8.12
N SER A 88 11.12 -3.93 8.72
CA SER A 88 11.27 -3.83 10.18
C SER A 88 9.93 -3.91 10.89
N GLU A 89 9.92 -4.49 12.08
CA GLU A 89 8.70 -4.65 12.90
C GLU A 89 7.97 -3.33 13.09
N ASN A 90 8.68 -2.27 13.45
CA ASN A 90 8.06 -0.96 13.69
C ASN A 90 7.36 -0.39 12.46
N PHE A 91 7.97 -0.56 11.27
CA PHE A 91 7.35 -0.11 10.02
C PHE A 91 6.10 -0.94 9.71
N MET A 92 6.20 -2.26 9.83
CA MET A 92 5.09 -3.15 9.54
C MET A 92 3.92 -2.93 10.48
N VAL A 93 4.17 -2.87 11.79
CA VAL A 93 3.12 -2.57 12.78
C VAL A 93 2.43 -1.25 12.50
N LYS A 94 3.22 -0.20 12.19
CA LYS A 94 2.65 1.10 11.85
C LYS A 94 1.77 1.02 10.59
N LEU A 95 2.25 0.40 9.53
CA LEU A 95 1.52 0.28 8.26
C LEU A 95 0.19 -0.44 8.44
N PHE A 96 0.18 -1.55 9.17
CA PHE A 96 -1.04 -2.30 9.45
C PHE A 96 -2.02 -1.52 10.33
N ASN A 97 -1.53 -0.84 11.36
CA ASN A 97 -2.38 -0.02 12.21
C ASN A 97 -2.97 1.18 11.45
N ASP A 98 -2.19 1.83 10.59
CA ASP A 98 -2.68 2.93 9.74
C ASP A 98 -3.78 2.41 8.79
N PHE A 99 -3.61 1.24 8.20
CA PHE A 99 -4.62 0.60 7.35
C PHE A 99 -5.89 0.24 8.12
N ASP A 100 -5.76 -0.36 9.29
CA ASP A 100 -6.88 -0.70 10.18
C ASP A 100 -7.66 0.54 10.59
N SER A 101 -6.97 1.62 10.95
CA SER A 101 -7.62 2.88 11.35
C SER A 101 -8.45 3.47 10.21
N VAL A 102 -7.97 3.42 8.98
CA VAL A 102 -8.72 3.90 7.81
C VAL A 102 -9.92 3.00 7.52
N ARG A 103 -9.73 1.69 7.63
CA ARG A 103 -10.81 0.72 7.50
C ARG A 103 -11.94 0.98 8.51
N GLU A 104 -11.60 1.12 9.79
CA GLU A 104 -12.57 1.42 10.84
C GLU A 104 -13.27 2.75 10.60
N GLY A 105 -12.54 3.78 10.18
CA GLY A 105 -13.09 5.08 9.80
C GLY A 105 -14.03 5.02 8.60
N THR A 106 -13.86 4.05 7.69
CA THR A 106 -14.73 3.85 6.52
C THR A 106 -16.12 3.35 6.92
N PHE A 107 -16.23 2.61 8.01
CA PHE A 107 -17.50 2.10 8.54
C PHE A 107 -18.14 3.04 9.58
N SER A 108 -17.44 4.08 10.01
CA SER A 108 -18.02 5.13 10.84
C SER A 108 -18.46 6.31 9.97
N ASP A 109 -19.68 6.80 10.20
CA ASP A 109 -20.29 7.95 9.45
C ASP A 109 -19.55 9.29 9.66
N SER A 110 -18.33 9.28 10.19
CA SER A 110 -17.52 10.48 10.37
C SER A 110 -16.88 10.89 9.04
N ALA A 111 -17.52 11.83 8.36
CA ALA A 111 -17.09 12.41 7.08
C ALA A 111 -15.74 13.15 7.09
N GLU A 112 -14.91 13.00 8.14
CA GLU A 112 -13.69 13.79 8.30
C GLU A 112 -12.54 13.37 7.39
N ASN A 113 -12.63 12.21 6.70
CA ASN A 113 -11.52 11.69 5.89
C ASN A 113 -11.97 11.03 4.57
N GLU A 114 -12.80 11.69 3.79
CA GLU A 114 -13.29 11.19 2.49
C GLU A 114 -12.15 10.68 1.58
N SER A 115 -11.02 11.38 1.58
CA SER A 115 -9.83 11.00 0.80
C SER A 115 -9.20 9.69 1.29
N GLN A 116 -9.15 9.46 2.61
CA GLN A 116 -8.59 8.21 3.16
C GLN A 116 -9.54 7.02 2.92
N THR A 117 -10.83 7.24 3.05
CA THR A 117 -11.86 6.26 2.72
C THR A 117 -11.75 5.81 1.27
N GLU A 118 -11.54 6.74 0.34
CA GLU A 118 -11.37 6.42 -1.07
C GLU A 118 -10.06 5.64 -1.32
N ILE A 119 -8.96 6.03 -0.68
CA ILE A 119 -7.70 5.28 -0.74
C ILE A 119 -7.89 3.84 -0.26
N TYR A 120 -8.62 3.64 0.85
CA TYR A 120 -8.93 2.31 1.36
C TYR A 120 -9.73 1.50 0.33
N ARG A 121 -10.84 2.04 -0.18
CA ARG A 121 -11.68 1.36 -1.19
C ARG A 121 -10.91 0.97 -2.45
N ILE A 122 -10.04 1.85 -2.95
CA ILE A 122 -9.21 1.55 -4.11
C ILE A 122 -8.15 0.49 -3.78
N SER A 123 -7.72 0.40 -2.54
CA SER A 123 -6.72 -0.59 -2.10
C SER A 123 -7.29 -1.99 -1.97
N GLU A 124 -8.55 -2.13 -1.59
CA GLU A 124 -9.21 -3.43 -1.50
C GLU A 124 -9.28 -4.14 -2.86
N LEU A 125 -9.08 -5.45 -2.85
CA LEU A 125 -9.19 -6.31 -4.02
C LEU A 125 -10.47 -7.15 -4.03
N ASP A 126 -11.00 -7.46 -2.85
CA ASP A 126 -12.24 -8.24 -2.69
C ASP A 126 -13.18 -7.51 -1.74
N THR A 127 -14.29 -7.02 -2.28
CA THR A 127 -15.34 -6.31 -1.54
C THR A 127 -16.57 -7.18 -1.28
N SER A 128 -16.50 -8.48 -1.61
CA SER A 128 -17.70 -9.33 -1.70
C SER A 128 -18.20 -9.88 -0.38
N GLU A 129 -17.47 -9.78 0.71
CA GLU A 129 -17.86 -10.41 1.97
C GLU A 129 -17.61 -9.49 3.19
N ASN A 130 -18.66 -9.33 4.00
CA ASN A 130 -18.59 -8.64 5.29
C ASN A 130 -17.89 -9.52 6.33
N TYR A 131 -16.56 -9.46 6.39
CA TYR A 131 -15.80 -10.12 7.45
C TYR A 131 -15.62 -9.18 8.64
N ILE A 132 -15.74 -9.74 9.84
CA ILE A 132 -15.15 -9.09 11.02
C ILE A 132 -13.65 -9.33 10.94
N ILE A 133 -12.91 -8.31 10.54
CA ILE A 133 -11.45 -8.37 10.48
C ILE A 133 -10.94 -7.71 11.77
N PRO A 134 -10.36 -8.49 12.71
CA PRO A 134 -9.77 -7.92 13.92
C PRO A 134 -8.55 -7.06 13.55
N SER A 135 -8.25 -6.06 14.39
CA SER A 135 -7.08 -5.22 14.17
C SER A 135 -5.78 -6.03 14.23
N PHE A 136 -4.80 -5.63 13.44
CA PHE A 136 -3.48 -6.27 13.43
C PHE A 136 -2.84 -6.31 14.81
N SER A 137 -2.96 -5.22 15.59
CA SER A 137 -2.43 -5.17 16.95
C SER A 137 -3.07 -6.18 17.88
N LEU A 138 -4.37 -6.44 17.73
CA LEU A 138 -5.06 -7.46 18.52
C LEU A 138 -4.54 -8.86 18.17
N ILE A 139 -4.46 -9.19 16.88
CA ILE A 139 -3.92 -10.49 16.42
C ILE A 139 -2.48 -10.66 16.89
N LYS A 140 -1.63 -9.64 16.69
CA LYS A 140 -0.23 -9.66 17.14
C LYS A 140 -0.13 -9.98 18.64
N ASN A 141 -0.94 -9.34 19.47
CA ASN A 141 -0.91 -9.57 20.91
C ASN A 141 -1.38 -10.99 21.27
N LEU A 142 -2.42 -11.47 20.61
CA LEU A 142 -2.96 -12.82 20.88
C LEU A 142 -1.95 -13.92 20.51
N VAL A 143 -1.31 -13.85 19.34
CA VAL A 143 -0.33 -14.87 18.91
C VAL A 143 0.98 -14.85 19.70
N GLN A 144 1.25 -13.76 20.43
CA GLN A 144 2.40 -13.68 21.33
C GLN A 144 2.12 -14.25 22.73
N MET A 145 0.86 -14.55 23.05
CA MET A 145 0.53 -15.16 24.35
C MET A 145 0.98 -16.62 24.39
N PRO A 146 1.59 -17.07 25.50
CA PRO A 146 1.92 -18.47 25.67
C PRO A 146 0.68 -19.35 25.50
N HIS A 147 0.82 -20.42 24.75
CA HIS A 147 -0.25 -21.41 24.50
C HIS A 147 -1.39 -20.98 23.57
N ILE A 148 -1.32 -19.80 22.95
CA ILE A 148 -2.27 -19.39 21.92
C ILE A 148 -1.58 -19.50 20.55
N ASP A 149 -2.07 -20.40 19.71
CA ASP A 149 -1.76 -20.45 18.30
C ASP A 149 -2.75 -19.60 17.48
N VAL A 150 -2.52 -19.45 16.19
CA VAL A 150 -3.35 -18.62 15.32
C VAL A 150 -4.82 -19.07 15.29
N TYR A 151 -5.08 -20.37 15.33
CA TYR A 151 -6.45 -20.92 15.32
C TYR A 151 -7.15 -20.67 16.66
N SER A 152 -6.42 -20.81 17.77
CA SER A 152 -6.94 -20.48 19.09
C SER A 152 -7.25 -18.99 19.22
N ALA A 153 -6.37 -18.12 18.73
CA ALA A 153 -6.61 -16.68 18.69
C ALA A 153 -7.84 -16.31 17.83
N ALA A 154 -7.99 -16.93 16.67
CA ALA A 154 -9.15 -16.72 15.81
C ALA A 154 -10.46 -17.18 16.47
N ARG A 155 -10.42 -18.28 17.19
CA ARG A 155 -11.57 -18.82 17.94
C ARG A 155 -11.99 -17.91 19.09
N GLU A 156 -11.05 -17.38 19.85
CA GLU A 156 -11.32 -16.41 20.91
C GLU A 156 -11.98 -15.13 20.39
N LEU A 157 -11.59 -14.69 19.19
CA LEU A 157 -12.15 -13.50 18.58
C LEU A 157 -13.58 -13.66 18.05
N LYS A 158 -13.94 -14.84 17.59
CA LYS A 158 -15.23 -15.08 16.92
C LYS A 158 -16.16 -16.08 17.66
N GLY A 159 -15.69 -16.72 18.70
CA GLY A 159 -16.41 -17.79 19.38
C GLY A 159 -16.36 -19.13 18.63
N ASP A 160 -17.11 -20.12 19.11
CA ASP A 160 -17.03 -21.51 18.66
C ASP A 160 -17.56 -21.80 17.23
N GLY A 161 -17.94 -20.77 16.48
CA GLY A 161 -18.51 -20.90 15.13
C GLY A 161 -17.54 -20.75 13.97
N LEU A 162 -16.22 -20.70 14.21
CA LEU A 162 -15.21 -20.55 13.16
C LEU A 162 -15.06 -21.82 12.33
N THR A 163 -15.21 -21.68 11.02
CA THR A 163 -14.80 -22.72 10.08
C THR A 163 -13.27 -22.68 9.86
N GLU A 164 -12.68 -23.79 9.44
CA GLU A 164 -11.25 -23.88 9.12
C GLU A 164 -10.82 -22.82 8.09
N LEU A 165 -11.70 -22.54 7.13
CA LEU A 165 -11.49 -21.51 6.10
C LEU A 165 -11.42 -20.09 6.68
N GLU A 166 -12.27 -19.78 7.64
CA GLU A 166 -12.29 -18.49 8.33
C GLU A 166 -11.05 -18.30 9.20
N GLY A 167 -10.60 -19.35 9.89
CA GLY A 167 -9.34 -19.37 10.63
C GLY A 167 -8.13 -19.08 9.72
N TYR A 168 -8.13 -19.64 8.52
CA TYR A 168 -7.08 -19.42 7.52
C TYR A 168 -7.04 -17.95 7.03
N ARG A 169 -8.20 -17.34 6.82
CA ARG A 169 -8.32 -15.93 6.42
C ARG A 169 -7.91 -14.96 7.53
N LEU A 170 -8.21 -15.27 8.78
CA LEU A 170 -7.75 -14.47 9.93
C LEU A 170 -6.24 -14.58 10.18
N SER A 171 -5.62 -15.69 9.79
CA SER A 171 -4.17 -15.89 9.95
C SER A 171 -3.34 -15.10 8.93
N GLY A 172 -3.99 -14.46 7.95
CA GLY A 172 -3.35 -13.49 7.05
C GLY A 172 -2.38 -14.09 6.06
N ARG A 173 -2.59 -15.36 5.65
CA ARG A 173 -1.70 -15.99 4.66
C ARG A 173 -0.25 -15.50 4.67
#